data_28040c7098c555b2937224040cd7cccc
#
_entry.id   28040c7098c555b2937224040cd7cccc
#
_cell.length_a   1.000
_cell.length_b   1.000
_cell.length_c   1.000
_cell.angle_alpha   90.00
_cell.angle_beta   90.00
_cell.angle_gamma   90.00
#
_symmetry.space_group_name_H-M   'P 1'
#
loop_
_entity.id
_entity.type
_entity.pdbx_description
1 polymer ?
#
loop_
_entity_poly.entity_id
_entity_poly.type
_entity_poly.pdbx_seq_one_letter_code
_entity_poly.pdbx_strand_id
1 'polypeptide(L)'
;MSSKDSILASIRRHTGTCHEMPELTLEAITYADKLATFSEVLAGAGGKAIELKPGEDVNEVIRREFPEAKRIASNLKEITCATFNPDGLTDPRELNGTDVSVVEGSFGVAENAAVWLPRQVRYKGLYFIS
;
A
#
# COMPACT_ATOMS: atom_id res chain seq x y z
N MET A 1 -38.14 -1.11 14.02
CA MET A 1 -37.05 -0.29 13.48
C MET A 1 -35.78 -0.63 14.24
N SER A 2 -34.72 -1.03 13.57
CA SER A 2 -33.46 -1.36 14.28
C SER A 2 -32.77 -0.09 14.79
N SER A 3 -31.93 -0.20 15.82
CA SER A 3 -31.10 0.90 16.31
C SER A 3 -30.28 1.56 15.20
N LYS A 4 -29.81 0.76 14.24
CA LYS A 4 -29.11 1.22 13.03
C LYS A 4 -29.99 2.14 12.18
N ASP A 5 -31.24 1.75 11.94
CA ASP A 5 -32.15 2.54 11.09
C ASP A 5 -32.50 3.88 11.76
N SER A 6 -32.65 3.88 13.08
CA SER A 6 -32.88 5.10 13.88
C SER A 6 -31.70 6.06 13.78
N ILE A 7 -30.46 5.56 13.91
CA ILE A 7 -29.24 6.36 13.79
C ILE A 7 -29.10 6.94 12.38
N LEU A 8 -29.26 6.11 11.35
CA LEU A 8 -29.19 6.56 9.96
C LEU A 8 -30.27 7.59 9.61
N ALA A 9 -31.49 7.42 10.12
CA ALA A 9 -32.57 8.39 9.94
C ALA A 9 -32.26 9.72 10.66
N SER A 10 -31.63 9.68 11.84
CA SER A 10 -31.18 10.86 12.55
C SER A 10 -30.08 11.59 11.79
N ILE A 11 -29.08 10.89 11.29
CA ILE A 11 -27.99 11.47 10.47
C ILE A 11 -28.58 12.17 9.24
N ARG A 12 -29.46 11.50 8.48
CA ARG A 12 -30.09 12.08 7.30
C ARG A 12 -30.91 13.34 7.57
N ARG A 13 -31.54 13.46 8.73
CA ARG A 13 -32.27 14.66 9.12
C ARG A 13 -31.36 15.84 9.49
N HIS A 14 -30.13 15.55 9.93
CA HIS A 14 -29.16 16.56 10.35
C HIS A 14 -28.05 16.81 9.31
N THR A 15 -27.97 16.02 8.24
CA THR A 15 -27.16 16.36 7.07
C THR A 15 -27.83 17.49 6.32
N GLY A 16 -27.17 18.64 6.31
CA GLY A 16 -27.64 19.82 5.60
C GLY A 16 -27.76 19.59 4.08
N THR A 17 -28.24 20.59 3.40
CA THR A 17 -28.32 20.64 1.93
C THR A 17 -26.98 20.31 1.30
N CYS A 18 -26.97 19.47 0.28
CA CYS A 18 -25.81 19.18 -0.53
C CYS A 18 -25.38 20.51 -1.21
N HIS A 19 -24.18 20.97 -0.91
CA HIS A 19 -23.59 22.10 -1.61
C HIS A 19 -22.70 21.58 -2.73
N GLU A 20 -22.62 22.32 -3.83
CA GLU A 20 -21.65 22.02 -4.86
C GLU A 20 -20.23 22.10 -4.28
N MET A 21 -19.38 21.19 -4.71
CA MET A 21 -17.96 21.19 -4.28
C MET A 21 -17.33 22.48 -4.79
N PRO A 22 -16.69 23.28 -3.91
CA PRO A 22 -16.00 24.50 -4.35
C PRO A 22 -14.91 24.17 -5.36
N GLU A 23 -14.67 25.06 -6.31
CA GLU A 23 -13.49 24.97 -7.17
C GLU A 23 -12.23 25.02 -6.32
N LEU A 24 -11.45 23.94 -6.37
CA LEU A 24 -10.18 23.84 -5.66
C LEU A 24 -9.07 24.39 -6.55
N THR A 25 -8.77 25.68 -6.40
CA THR A 25 -7.56 26.30 -6.96
C THR A 25 -6.42 26.12 -5.97
N LEU A 26 -5.77 24.95 -5.99
CA LEU A 26 -4.62 24.68 -5.14
C LEU A 26 -3.33 24.97 -5.91
N GLU A 27 -2.51 25.85 -5.36
CA GLU A 27 -1.11 25.95 -5.76
C GLU A 27 -0.36 24.76 -5.16
N ALA A 28 -0.33 23.66 -5.91
CA ALA A 28 0.35 22.45 -5.47
C ALA A 28 1.87 22.63 -5.49
N ILE A 29 2.56 22.12 -4.48
CA ILE A 29 4.02 22.02 -4.47
C ILE A 29 4.44 21.11 -5.63
N THR A 30 5.36 21.59 -6.46
CA THR A 30 5.93 20.83 -7.57
C THR A 30 7.41 20.57 -7.33
N TYR A 31 7.86 19.36 -7.66
CA TYR A 31 9.26 18.95 -7.52
C TYR A 31 9.88 18.80 -8.91
N ALA A 32 11.10 19.31 -9.08
CA ALA A 32 11.84 19.22 -10.34
C ALA A 32 12.18 17.74 -10.66
N ASP A 33 12.61 16.99 -9.65
CA ASP A 33 12.86 15.56 -9.74
C ASP A 33 12.03 14.83 -8.66
N LYS A 34 10.91 14.25 -9.08
CA LYS A 34 9.98 13.56 -8.18
C LYS A 34 10.55 12.24 -7.66
N LEU A 35 11.37 11.55 -8.47
CA LEU A 35 11.95 10.27 -8.08
C LEU A 35 13.05 10.47 -7.04
N ALA A 36 13.93 11.45 -7.26
CA ALA A 36 14.97 11.79 -6.28
C ALA A 36 14.34 12.24 -4.95
N THR A 37 13.33 13.13 -5.00
CA THR A 37 12.61 13.59 -3.80
C THR A 37 11.94 12.43 -3.06
N PHE A 38 11.24 11.54 -3.79
CA PHE A 38 10.61 10.34 -3.21
C PHE A 38 11.65 9.48 -2.49
N SER A 39 12.79 9.20 -3.13
CA SER A 39 13.86 8.36 -2.59
C SER A 39 14.49 8.97 -1.34
N GLU A 40 14.70 10.28 -1.32
CA GLU A 40 15.26 11.01 -0.18
C GLU A 40 14.30 10.98 1.03
N VAL A 41 13.02 11.28 0.80
CA VAL A 41 12.00 11.26 1.85
C VAL A 41 11.80 9.84 2.40
N LEU A 42 11.79 8.85 1.52
CA LEU A 42 11.69 7.43 1.90
C LEU A 42 12.88 7.00 2.76
N ALA A 43 14.11 7.40 2.38
CA ALA A 43 15.31 7.10 3.16
C ALA A 43 15.26 7.76 4.55
N GLY A 44 14.75 8.99 4.64
CA GLY A 44 14.52 9.68 5.91
C GLY A 44 13.52 8.96 6.83
N ALA A 45 12.58 8.22 6.25
CA ALA A 45 11.62 7.36 6.98
C ALA A 45 12.17 5.94 7.28
N GLY A 46 13.43 5.65 6.91
CA GLY A 46 14.05 4.34 7.12
C GLY A 46 13.79 3.33 6.00
N GLY A 47 13.14 3.74 4.92
CA GLY A 47 12.93 2.91 3.75
C GLY A 47 14.08 2.99 2.74
N LYS A 48 13.99 2.19 1.68
CA LYS A 48 14.97 2.16 0.59
C LYS A 48 14.25 2.09 -0.76
N ALA A 49 14.54 3.04 -1.64
CA ALA A 49 14.11 2.98 -3.03
C ALA A 49 15.16 2.23 -3.87
N ILE A 50 14.70 1.32 -4.70
CA ILE A 50 15.55 0.56 -5.62
C ILE A 50 14.96 0.70 -7.02
N GLU A 51 15.72 1.30 -7.92
CA GLU A 51 15.35 1.42 -9.32
C GLU A 51 15.85 0.19 -10.07
N LEU A 52 14.92 -0.57 -10.64
CA LEU A 52 15.25 -1.75 -11.43
C LEU A 52 15.82 -1.35 -12.79
N LYS A 53 16.91 -1.96 -13.17
CA LYS A 53 17.49 -1.81 -14.51
C LYS A 53 16.70 -2.65 -15.53
N PRO A 54 16.69 -2.26 -16.80
CA PRO A 54 16.09 -3.08 -17.85
C PRO A 54 16.65 -4.51 -17.83
N GLY A 55 15.77 -5.50 -17.69
CA GLY A 55 16.15 -6.92 -17.63
C GLY A 55 16.54 -7.44 -16.24
N GLU A 56 16.54 -6.61 -15.20
CA GLU A 56 16.76 -7.05 -13.83
C GLU A 56 15.49 -7.73 -13.28
N ASP A 57 15.65 -8.93 -12.70
CA ASP A 57 14.52 -9.67 -12.12
C ASP A 57 14.23 -9.16 -10.70
N VAL A 58 13.01 -8.70 -10.47
CA VAL A 58 12.54 -8.27 -9.15
C VAL A 58 12.70 -9.36 -8.08
N ASN A 59 12.58 -10.62 -8.44
CA ASN A 59 12.73 -11.74 -7.51
C ASN A 59 14.18 -11.87 -7.01
N GLU A 60 15.16 -11.61 -7.87
CA GLU A 60 16.57 -11.59 -7.47
C GLU A 60 16.86 -10.41 -6.54
N VAL A 61 16.26 -9.25 -6.83
CA VAL A 61 16.38 -8.08 -5.96
C VAL A 61 15.79 -8.35 -4.58
N ILE A 62 14.59 -8.95 -4.50
CA ILE A 62 13.97 -9.30 -3.22
C ILE A 62 14.87 -10.26 -2.42
N ARG A 63 15.41 -11.30 -3.05
CA ARG A 63 16.32 -12.24 -2.38
C ARG A 63 17.63 -11.61 -1.93
N ARG A 64 18.14 -10.64 -2.69
CA ARG A 64 19.36 -9.89 -2.36
C ARG A 64 19.15 -8.96 -1.16
N GLU A 65 18.02 -8.27 -1.13
CA GLU A 65 17.70 -7.33 -0.04
C GLU A 65 17.25 -8.04 1.24
N PHE A 66 16.63 -9.21 1.13
CA PHE A 66 16.09 -10.00 2.24
C PHE A 66 16.62 -11.46 2.21
N PRO A 67 17.95 -11.67 2.36
CA PRO A 67 18.55 -13.01 2.21
C PRO A 67 18.09 -14.00 3.28
N GLU A 68 17.72 -13.52 4.46
CA GLU A 68 17.27 -14.35 5.58
C GLU A 68 15.76 -14.64 5.56
N ALA A 69 15.00 -14.00 4.66
CA ALA A 69 13.55 -14.18 4.60
C ALA A 69 13.19 -15.60 4.14
N LYS A 70 12.48 -16.32 4.99
CA LYS A 70 11.99 -17.68 4.74
C LYS A 70 10.54 -17.71 4.33
N ARG A 71 9.76 -16.75 4.82
CA ARG A 71 8.32 -16.70 4.59
C ARG A 71 7.94 -15.39 3.90
N ILE A 72 7.78 -15.46 2.59
CA ILE A 72 7.50 -14.33 1.72
C ILE A 72 6.06 -14.42 1.22
N ALA A 73 5.25 -13.41 1.53
CA ALA A 73 3.86 -13.29 1.12
C ALA A 73 3.72 -12.44 -0.14
N SER A 74 3.01 -12.93 -1.14
CA SER A 74 2.57 -12.12 -2.29
C SER A 74 1.36 -12.75 -2.97
N ASN A 75 0.46 -11.93 -3.49
CA ASN A 75 -0.63 -12.34 -4.38
C ASN A 75 -0.30 -12.08 -5.86
N LEU A 76 0.89 -11.57 -6.16
CA LEU A 76 1.35 -11.25 -7.51
C LEU A 76 1.98 -12.49 -8.14
N LYS A 77 1.57 -12.79 -9.38
CA LYS A 77 2.08 -13.97 -10.13
C LYS A 77 3.55 -13.82 -10.53
N GLU A 78 4.01 -12.60 -10.70
CA GLU A 78 5.38 -12.24 -11.08
C GLU A 78 6.37 -12.48 -9.94
N ILE A 79 5.90 -12.51 -8.71
CA ILE A 79 6.75 -12.72 -7.53
C ILE A 79 6.88 -14.23 -7.27
N THR A 80 7.76 -14.87 -8.05
CA THR A 80 8.01 -16.30 -7.99
C THR A 80 8.80 -16.73 -6.76
N CYS A 81 9.46 -15.79 -6.08
CA CYS A 81 10.12 -16.05 -4.79
C CYS A 81 9.15 -16.07 -3.60
N ALA A 82 7.88 -15.72 -3.81
CA ALA A 82 6.85 -15.83 -2.77
C ALA A 82 6.65 -17.28 -2.35
N THR A 83 6.54 -17.51 -1.04
CA THR A 83 6.33 -18.84 -0.48
C THR A 83 4.85 -19.19 -0.29
N PHE A 84 3.99 -18.18 -0.25
CA PHE A 84 2.55 -18.37 -0.17
C PHE A 84 1.78 -17.11 -0.64
N ASN A 85 0.51 -17.36 -1.04
CA ASN A 85 -0.44 -16.28 -1.35
C ASN A 85 -1.38 -16.08 -0.15
N PRO A 86 -1.33 -14.90 0.50
CA PRO A 86 -2.16 -14.64 1.69
C PRO A 86 -3.66 -14.58 1.38
N ASP A 87 -4.06 -14.29 0.14
CA ASP A 87 -5.48 -14.22 -0.24
C ASP A 87 -6.16 -15.60 -0.24
N GLY A 88 -5.37 -16.69 -0.30
CA GLY A 88 -5.86 -18.06 -0.22
C GLY A 88 -6.09 -18.59 1.21
N LEU A 89 -5.64 -17.86 2.24
CA LEU A 89 -5.76 -18.29 3.63
C LEU A 89 -7.18 -18.01 4.16
N THR A 90 -7.64 -18.89 5.03
CA THR A 90 -8.94 -18.76 5.70
C THR A 90 -8.83 -18.20 7.12
N ASP A 91 -7.74 -18.54 7.82
CA ASP A 91 -7.46 -18.08 9.17
C ASP A 91 -6.36 -17.01 9.17
N PRO A 92 -6.65 -15.76 9.64
CA PRO A 92 -5.65 -14.71 9.73
C PRO A 92 -4.41 -15.07 10.56
N ARG A 93 -4.54 -16.02 11.50
CA ARG A 93 -3.42 -16.48 12.33
C ARG A 93 -2.33 -17.20 11.54
N GLU A 94 -2.66 -17.74 10.37
CA GLU A 94 -1.71 -18.36 9.45
C GLU A 94 -0.73 -17.35 8.83
N LEU A 95 -0.99 -16.04 8.95
CA LEU A 95 -0.10 -14.96 8.53
C LEU A 95 1.08 -14.75 9.50
N ASN A 96 0.96 -15.26 10.73
CA ASN A 96 2.00 -15.10 11.74
C ASN A 96 3.33 -15.69 11.27
N GLY A 97 4.42 -14.96 11.52
CA GLY A 97 5.77 -15.33 11.09
C GLY A 97 6.07 -15.03 9.61
N THR A 98 5.30 -14.14 8.96
CA THR A 98 5.68 -13.59 7.65
C THR A 98 6.85 -12.65 7.80
N ASP A 99 7.94 -12.90 7.07
CA ASP A 99 9.16 -12.09 7.12
C ASP A 99 9.09 -10.89 6.17
N VAL A 100 8.51 -11.10 4.99
CA VAL A 100 8.41 -10.10 3.93
C VAL A 100 7.07 -10.20 3.22
N SER A 101 6.48 -9.06 2.93
CA SER A 101 5.28 -8.95 2.09
C SER A 101 5.57 -8.11 0.85
N VAL A 102 5.21 -8.65 -0.30
CA VAL A 102 5.40 -7.98 -1.60
C VAL A 102 4.06 -7.65 -2.21
N VAL A 103 3.85 -6.38 -2.52
CA VAL A 103 2.60 -5.85 -3.05
C VAL A 103 2.87 -4.84 -4.16
N GLU A 104 1.97 -4.78 -5.14
CA GLU A 104 2.03 -3.80 -6.21
C GLU A 104 1.52 -2.44 -5.73
N GLY A 105 2.27 -1.37 -6.06
CA GLY A 105 1.83 0.01 -5.90
C GLY A 105 1.40 0.60 -7.25
N SER A 106 0.38 1.45 -7.24
CA SER A 106 -0.11 2.13 -8.45
C SER A 106 0.67 3.39 -8.76
N PHE A 107 1.01 4.18 -7.75
CA PHE A 107 1.83 5.39 -7.87
C PHE A 107 2.42 5.78 -6.52
N GLY A 108 3.51 6.55 -6.56
CA GLY A 108 4.16 7.13 -5.40
C GLY A 108 3.89 8.64 -5.30
N VAL A 109 3.90 9.16 -4.08
CA VAL A 109 3.78 10.58 -3.76
C VAL A 109 5.12 11.08 -3.25
N ALA A 110 5.76 11.98 -4.01
CA ALA A 110 7.12 12.45 -3.70
C ALA A 110 7.21 13.21 -2.37
N GLU A 111 6.16 13.95 -2.01
CA GLU A 111 6.13 14.80 -0.81
C GLU A 111 6.35 14.01 0.50
N ASN A 112 5.81 12.81 0.59
CA ASN A 112 5.81 12.02 1.83
C ASN A 112 6.24 10.57 1.64
N ALA A 113 6.72 10.21 0.45
CA ALA A 113 7.10 8.86 0.04
C ALA A 113 5.99 7.81 0.22
N ALA A 114 4.72 8.24 0.24
CA ALA A 114 3.60 7.31 0.29
C ALA A 114 3.43 6.60 -1.06
N VAL A 115 2.99 5.34 -1.00
CA VAL A 115 2.65 4.55 -2.17
C VAL A 115 1.17 4.19 -2.12
N TRP A 116 0.46 4.48 -3.19
CA TRP A 116 -0.95 4.10 -3.30
C TRP A 116 -1.05 2.63 -3.69
N LEU A 117 -1.67 1.83 -2.81
CA LEU A 117 -1.91 0.41 -3.05
C LEU A 117 -3.30 0.19 -3.63
N PRO A 118 -3.45 -0.58 -4.71
CA PRO A 118 -4.75 -0.96 -5.23
C PRO A 118 -5.53 -1.79 -4.21
N ARG A 119 -6.86 -1.71 -4.26
CA ARG A 119 -7.76 -2.26 -3.22
C ARG A 119 -7.81 -3.79 -3.14
N GLN A 120 -7.03 -4.50 -3.92
CA GLN A 120 -7.18 -5.93 -4.23
C GLN A 120 -6.45 -6.91 -3.31
N VAL A 121 -6.12 -6.50 -2.08
CA VAL A 121 -5.50 -7.40 -1.10
C VAL A 121 -6.49 -7.71 0.04
N ARG A 122 -6.68 -8.99 0.33
CA ARG A 122 -7.63 -9.45 1.36
C ARG A 122 -7.18 -9.07 2.77
N TYR A 123 -5.92 -9.27 3.10
CA TYR A 123 -5.36 -9.01 4.42
C TYR A 123 -4.45 -7.80 4.42
N LYS A 124 -5.05 -6.61 4.30
CA LYS A 124 -4.30 -5.34 4.21
C LYS A 124 -3.33 -5.12 5.38
N GLY A 125 -3.72 -5.51 6.59
CA GLY A 125 -2.89 -5.34 7.78
C GLY A 125 -1.53 -6.04 7.67
N LEU A 126 -1.45 -7.20 7.00
CA LEU A 126 -0.19 -7.92 6.78
C LEU A 126 0.83 -7.06 6.02
N TYR A 127 0.38 -6.38 4.98
CA TYR A 127 1.26 -5.58 4.11
C TYR A 127 1.75 -4.28 4.73
N PHE A 128 1.24 -3.92 5.92
CA PHE A 128 1.63 -2.70 6.63
C PHE A 128 2.49 -2.94 7.85
N ILE A 129 2.60 -4.18 8.33
CA ILE A 129 3.27 -4.52 9.59
C ILE A 129 4.30 -5.65 9.49
N SER A 130 4.55 -6.17 8.29
CA SER A 130 5.62 -7.17 8.03
C SER A 130 6.87 -6.52 7.46
#